data_2ef2f91074b4abd81cd00b680e6ca3ab
#
_entry.id   2ef2f91074b4abd81cd00b680e6ca3ab
#
_cell.length_a   1.000
_cell.length_b   1.000
_cell.length_c   1.000
_cell.angle_alpha   90.00
_cell.angle_beta   90.00
_cell.angle_gamma   90.00
#
_symmetry.space_group_name_H-M   'P 1'
#
loop_
_entity.id
_entity.type
_entity.pdbx_description
1 polymer ?
#
loop_
_entity_poly.entity_id
_entity_poly.type
_entity_poly.pdbx_seq_one_letter_code
_entity_poly.pdbx_strand_id
1 'polypeptide(L)'
;MTLVEKMIATAFFKGYSLSFDYVKDGENTIQRRRLATVSDIKYNKDNEILVGGCIDNENKSVNNFNTYEYRQFFLDNMSDIQVFKKIDVDEIERW
;
A
#
# COMPACT_ATOMS: atom_id res chain seq x y z
N MET A 1 18.32 -9.06 -0.71
CA MET A 1 16.99 -8.42 -0.80
C MET A 1 16.20 -9.11 -1.91
N THR A 2 15.00 -9.55 -1.62
CA THR A 2 14.12 -10.21 -2.57
C THR A 2 13.54 -9.18 -3.56
N LEU A 3 12.98 -9.65 -4.67
CA LEU A 3 12.30 -8.77 -5.63
C LEU A 3 11.15 -8.02 -4.96
N VAL A 4 10.37 -8.70 -4.12
CA VAL A 4 9.25 -8.09 -3.39
C VAL A 4 9.73 -6.97 -2.49
N GLU A 5 10.80 -7.21 -1.73
CA GLU A 5 11.38 -6.18 -0.85
C GLU A 5 11.87 -4.98 -1.66
N LYS A 6 12.48 -5.20 -2.84
CA LYS A 6 12.90 -4.12 -3.73
C LYS A 6 11.73 -3.29 -4.24
N MET A 7 10.63 -3.94 -4.59
CA MET A 7 9.42 -3.26 -5.05
C MET A 7 8.85 -2.35 -3.97
N ILE A 8 8.77 -2.85 -2.75
CA ILE A 8 8.25 -2.09 -1.60
C ILE A 8 9.19 -0.94 -1.27
N ALA A 9 10.49 -1.17 -1.26
CA ALA A 9 11.48 -0.13 -1.03
C ALA A 9 11.40 0.98 -2.10
N THR A 10 11.20 0.61 -3.36
CA THR A 10 11.03 1.56 -4.45
C THR A 10 9.79 2.42 -4.23
N ALA A 11 8.67 1.81 -3.85
CA ALA A 11 7.45 2.56 -3.54
C ALA A 11 7.68 3.52 -2.37
N PHE A 12 8.39 3.08 -1.36
CA PHE A 12 8.71 3.91 -0.20
C PHE A 12 9.59 5.12 -0.57
N PHE A 13 10.71 4.87 -1.24
CA PHE A 13 11.67 5.93 -1.55
C PHE A 13 11.19 6.91 -2.62
N LYS A 14 10.40 6.44 -3.57
CA LYS A 14 9.94 7.27 -4.69
C LYS A 14 8.53 7.83 -4.49
N GLY A 15 7.87 7.46 -3.40
CA GLY A 15 6.51 7.90 -3.12
C GLY A 15 5.47 7.30 -4.07
N TYR A 16 5.71 6.12 -4.59
CA TYR A 16 4.79 5.43 -5.49
C TYR A 16 3.69 4.72 -4.69
N SER A 17 2.58 4.45 -5.36
CA SER A 17 1.50 3.64 -4.81
C SER A 17 1.78 2.16 -4.94
N LEU A 18 1.20 1.37 -4.04
CA LEU A 18 1.38 -0.07 -3.99
C LEU A 18 0.02 -0.75 -4.03
N SER A 19 -0.11 -1.79 -4.84
CA SER A 19 -1.32 -2.61 -4.91
C SER A 19 -0.93 -4.08 -4.70
N PHE A 20 -1.74 -4.82 -3.97
CA PHE A 20 -1.43 -6.21 -3.64
C PHE A 20 -2.68 -6.96 -3.21
N ASP A 21 -2.62 -8.28 -3.32
CA ASP A 21 -3.59 -9.18 -2.71
C ASP A 21 -3.17 -9.45 -1.28
N TYR A 22 -4.12 -9.47 -0.36
CA TYR A 22 -3.85 -9.65 1.05
C TYR A 22 -4.79 -10.66 1.68
N VAL A 23 -4.21 -11.58 2.45
CA VAL A 23 -4.96 -12.54 3.27
C VAL A 23 -4.70 -12.20 4.72
N LYS A 24 -5.73 -11.77 5.41
CA LYS A 24 -5.65 -11.47 6.83
C LYS A 24 -5.54 -12.77 7.63
N ASP A 25 -4.71 -12.76 8.68
CA ASP A 25 -4.53 -13.92 9.54
C ASP A 25 -5.88 -14.43 10.08
N GLY A 26 -6.10 -15.75 9.94
CA GLY A 26 -7.34 -16.39 10.37
C GLY A 26 -8.49 -16.29 9.37
N GLU A 27 -8.31 -15.59 8.26
CA GLU A 27 -9.30 -15.48 7.19
C GLU A 27 -8.83 -16.22 5.95
N ASN A 28 -9.77 -16.77 5.18
CA ASN A 28 -9.48 -17.45 3.92
C ASN A 28 -9.79 -16.59 2.70
N THR A 29 -10.25 -15.36 2.91
CA THR A 29 -10.67 -14.46 1.84
C THR A 29 -9.52 -13.59 1.42
N ILE A 30 -9.23 -13.57 0.12
CA ILE A 30 -8.24 -12.67 -0.47
C ILE A 30 -8.92 -11.35 -0.79
N GLN A 31 -8.33 -10.25 -0.33
CA GLN A 31 -8.80 -8.90 -0.63
C GLN A 31 -7.72 -8.14 -1.40
N ARG A 32 -8.11 -7.50 -2.49
CA ARG A 32 -7.22 -6.58 -3.18
C ARG A 32 -7.12 -5.28 -2.38
N ARG A 33 -5.90 -4.91 -2.02
CA ARG A 33 -5.63 -3.72 -1.23
C ARG A 33 -4.73 -2.77 -1.99
N ARG A 34 -4.81 -1.50 -1.65
CA ARG A 34 -4.00 -0.46 -2.27
C ARG A 34 -3.55 0.55 -1.21
N LEU A 35 -2.25 0.82 -1.22
CA LEU A 35 -1.67 1.91 -0.45
C LEU A 35 -1.36 3.07 -1.39
N ALA A 36 -1.98 4.21 -1.15
CA ALA A 36 -1.69 5.42 -1.94
C ALA A 36 -0.24 5.85 -1.74
N THR A 37 0.26 5.71 -0.50
CA THR A 37 1.66 5.93 -0.18
C THR A 37 2.15 4.85 0.76
N VAL A 38 3.43 4.50 0.63
CA VAL A 38 4.12 3.67 1.63
C VAL A 38 4.88 4.62 2.54
N SER A 39 4.47 4.69 3.80
CA SER A 39 5.01 5.65 4.77
C SER A 39 6.12 5.07 5.61
N ASP A 40 6.08 3.79 5.92
CA ASP A 40 7.11 3.14 6.71
C ASP A 40 7.21 1.65 6.43
N ILE A 41 8.36 1.10 6.77
CA ILE A 41 8.63 -0.34 6.73
C ILE A 41 9.28 -0.66 8.07
N LYS A 42 8.67 -1.54 8.85
CA LYS A 42 9.11 -1.84 10.21
C LYS A 42 9.25 -3.34 10.42
N TYR A 43 10.09 -3.69 11.39
CA TYR A 43 10.14 -5.04 11.94
C TYR A 43 9.41 -5.04 13.27
N ASN A 44 8.57 -6.05 13.50
CA ASN A 44 7.99 -6.27 14.82
C ASN A 44 8.95 -7.12 15.68
N LYS A 45 8.52 -7.43 16.92
CA LYS A 45 9.33 -8.22 17.86
C LYS A 45 9.58 -9.66 17.38
N ASP A 46 8.79 -10.16 16.45
CA ASP A 46 8.93 -11.51 15.87
C ASP A 46 9.70 -11.49 14.55
N ASN A 47 10.36 -10.39 14.22
CA ASN A 47 11.08 -10.15 12.96
C ASN A 47 10.22 -10.23 11.70
N GLU A 48 8.91 -10.05 11.85
CA GLU A 48 8.03 -9.94 10.71
C GLU A 48 8.07 -8.51 10.17
N ILE A 49 8.02 -8.37 8.84
CA ILE A 49 8.04 -7.07 8.19
C ILE A 49 6.61 -6.54 8.06
N LEU A 50 6.41 -5.33 8.55
CA LEU A 50 5.16 -4.58 8.42
C LEU A 50 5.37 -3.43 7.45
N VAL A 51 4.50 -3.36 6.46
CA VAL A 51 4.47 -2.27 5.49
C VAL A 51 3.30 -1.35 5.84
N GLY A 52 3.60 -0.11 6.17
CA GLY A 52 2.61 0.86 6.59
C GLY A 52 2.43 1.99 5.58
N GLY A 53 1.22 2.48 5.49
CA GLY A 53 0.91 3.60 4.62
C GLY A 53 -0.55 3.99 4.67
N CYS A 54 -0.91 4.95 3.83
CA CYS A 54 -2.29 5.42 3.72
C CYS A 54 -3.04 4.61 2.69
N ILE A 55 -4.19 4.05 3.08
CA ILE A 55 -5.03 3.34 2.13
C ILE A 55 -5.66 4.32 1.15
N ASP A 56 -5.65 3.91 -0.12
CA ASP A 56 -6.45 4.58 -1.14
C ASP A 56 -7.84 4.00 -1.08
N ASN A 57 -8.75 4.73 -0.48
CA ASN A 57 -10.12 4.28 -0.32
C ASN A 57 -10.94 4.66 -1.55
N GLU A 58 -11.05 3.73 -2.51
CA GLU A 58 -11.82 3.93 -3.74
C GLU A 58 -13.32 4.14 -3.49
N ASN A 59 -13.80 3.79 -2.29
CA ASN A 59 -15.20 3.92 -1.90
C ASN A 59 -15.49 5.20 -1.12
N LYS A 60 -14.68 6.24 -1.29
CA LYS A 60 -14.95 7.52 -0.66
C LYS A 60 -16.30 8.06 -1.10
N SER A 61 -17.21 8.22 -0.16
CA SER A 61 -18.37 9.05 -0.42
C SER A 61 -17.87 10.48 -0.63
N VAL A 62 -18.55 11.21 -1.52
CA VAL A 62 -18.18 12.59 -1.89
C VAL A 62 -18.05 13.51 -0.66
N ASN A 63 -18.59 13.12 0.47
CA ASN A 63 -18.61 13.91 1.69
C ASN A 63 -17.47 13.59 2.67
N ASN A 64 -16.61 12.63 2.37
CA ASN A 64 -15.54 12.20 3.26
C ASN A 64 -14.18 12.64 2.73
N PHE A 65 -13.90 13.92 2.83
CA PHE A 65 -12.65 14.51 2.33
C PHE A 65 -11.39 14.12 3.11
N ASN A 66 -11.53 13.51 4.30
CA ASN A 66 -10.41 13.34 5.22
C ASN A 66 -10.12 11.88 5.58
N THR A 67 -10.50 10.93 4.75
CA THR A 67 -10.30 9.52 5.07
C THR A 67 -9.00 8.96 4.50
N TYR A 68 -7.88 9.55 4.89
CA TYR A 68 -6.60 8.87 4.77
C TYR A 68 -6.44 8.02 6.02
N GLU A 69 -6.80 6.75 5.94
CA GLU A 69 -6.55 5.82 7.03
C GLU A 69 -5.15 5.23 6.87
N TYR A 70 -4.36 5.34 7.92
CA TYR A 70 -3.10 4.63 8.00
C TYR A 70 -3.37 3.16 8.34
N ARG A 71 -2.75 2.25 7.58
CA ARG A 71 -2.84 0.82 7.80
C ARG A 71 -1.48 0.18 7.69
N GLN A 72 -1.30 -0.93 8.41
CA GLN A 72 -0.10 -1.75 8.33
C GLN A 72 -0.48 -3.15 7.85
N PHE A 73 0.38 -3.71 7.00
CA PHE A 73 0.17 -5.02 6.40
C PHE A 73 1.43 -5.87 6.58
N PHE A 74 1.23 -7.13 6.97
CA PHE A 74 2.35 -8.08 7.04
C PHE A 74 2.81 -8.44 5.63
N LEU A 75 4.10 -8.26 5.37
CA LEU A 75 4.67 -8.58 4.06
C LEU A 75 4.41 -10.03 3.65
N ASP A 76 4.49 -10.96 4.59
CA ASP A 76 4.31 -12.38 4.33
C ASP A 76 2.90 -12.74 3.85
N ASN A 77 1.92 -11.89 4.12
CA ASN A 77 0.53 -12.10 3.72
C ASN A 77 0.18 -11.37 2.41
N MET A 78 1.14 -10.70 1.82
CA MET A 78 0.96 -9.97 0.56
C MET A 78 1.38 -10.81 -0.63
N SER A 79 0.63 -10.72 -1.72
CA SER A 79 0.95 -11.38 -2.99
C SER A 79 0.51 -10.51 -4.17
N ASP A 80 0.96 -10.86 -5.36
CA ASP A 80 0.64 -10.13 -6.59
C ASP A 80 0.84 -8.62 -6.44
N ILE A 81 2.05 -8.24 -6.04
CA ILE A 81 2.40 -6.86 -5.71
C ILE A 81 2.67 -6.08 -6.99
N GLN A 82 2.05 -4.91 -7.10
CA GLN A 82 2.26 -3.98 -8.21
C GLN A 82 2.59 -2.59 -7.66
N VAL A 83 3.53 -1.93 -8.31
CA VAL A 83 3.98 -0.58 -7.95
C VAL A 83 3.52 0.38 -9.04
N PHE A 84 2.87 1.47 -8.63
CA PHE A 84 2.36 2.47 -9.55
C PHE A 84 3.00 3.82 -9.27
N LYS A 85 3.48 4.48 -10.31
CA LYS A 85 3.85 5.88 -10.22
C LYS A 85 2.60 6.71 -9.95
N LYS A 86 2.66 7.59 -8.96
CA LYS A 86 1.57 8.54 -8.71
C LYS A 86 1.39 9.45 -9.91
N ILE A 87 0.14 9.59 -10.35
CA ILE A 87 -0.21 10.60 -11.33
C ILE A 87 -0.29 11.92 -10.59
N ASP A 88 0.47 12.93 -11.08
CA ASP A 88 0.41 14.27 -10.55
C ASP A 88 -0.94 14.88 -10.93
N VAL A 89 -1.61 15.51 -9.96
CA VAL A 89 -2.89 16.19 -10.19
C VAL A 89 -2.74 17.26 -11.26
N ASP A 90 -1.61 17.95 -11.30
CA ASP A 90 -1.33 18.96 -12.31
C ASP A 90 -1.24 18.38 -13.73
N GLU A 91 -0.81 17.14 -13.87
CA GLU A 91 -0.80 16.45 -15.16
C GLU A 91 -2.21 16.12 -15.64
N ILE A 92 -3.11 15.79 -14.71
CA ILE A 92 -4.50 15.49 -15.04
C ILE A 92 -5.21 16.73 -15.55
N GLU A 93 -4.95 17.89 -14.97
CA GLU A 93 -5.57 19.16 -15.36
C GLU A 93 -5.13 19.66 -16.73
N ARG A 94 -4.02 19.15 -17.25
CA ARG A 94 -3.50 19.52 -18.57
C ARG A 94 -4.10 18.72 -19.72
N TRP A 95 -4.87 17.75 -19.40
CA TRP A 95 -5.54 16.89 -20.39
C TRP A 95 -6.90 17.48 -20.69
#